data_e926912d71371b688c1cca8233334cd8
#
_entry.id   e926912d71371b688c1cca8233334cd8
#
_cell.length_a   1.000
_cell.length_b   1.000
_cell.length_c   1.000
_cell.angle_alpha   90.00
_cell.angle_beta   90.00
_cell.angle_gamma   90.00
#
_symmetry.space_group_name_H-M   'P 1'
#
loop_
_entity.id
_entity.type
_entity.pdbx_description
1 polymer ?
#
loop_
_entity_poly.entity_id
_entity_poly.type
_entity_poly.pdbx_seq_one_letter_code
_entity_poly.pdbx_strand_id
1 'polypeptide(L)'
;GIAPYKGLVTLMKRYAGQRDDIQLTAMLGNVETGLSLAKEHYRNYDIIISRANTASRIAKGVPIPVIDIGIDYYDVLLCLKTAENTKTKFAVLGFRSLTTIAKSICNVLKIPTDIFSINTTSEASSLLDKLKEQGYKTVICDTVPYNYAKLIGITPILLTSSMESLKAAVDQAVYTWQTHRDLYHSLSLMHANRFLVLSRTGECIYTTLEDEIAVPIQAKLQNELEQCCTGRKRSFFITVNNQMYSITSHLVDETLSSYIIFHIMRSEIPLAYSKY
;
A
#
# COMPACT_ATOMS: atom_id res chain seq x y z
N GLY A 1 -5.87 -1.03 10.04
CA GLY A 1 -5.20 -2.21 9.51
C GLY A 1 -6.16 -3.11 8.74
N ILE A 2 -5.78 -3.55 7.55
CA ILE A 2 -6.54 -4.52 6.75
C ILE A 2 -5.67 -5.77 6.57
N ALA A 3 -6.07 -6.85 7.22
CA ALA A 3 -5.29 -8.06 7.34
C ALA A 3 -5.85 -9.20 6.46
N PRO A 4 -5.04 -9.89 5.64
CA PRO A 4 -5.50 -10.97 4.77
C PRO A 4 -5.87 -12.26 5.51
N TYR A 5 -5.57 -12.39 6.80
CA TYR A 5 -5.88 -13.56 7.62
C TYR A 5 -6.14 -13.20 9.08
N LYS A 6 -6.93 -14.02 9.77
CA LYS A 6 -7.41 -13.77 11.14
C LYS A 6 -6.28 -13.60 12.16
N GLY A 7 -5.19 -14.34 12.04
CA GLY A 7 -4.04 -14.24 12.94
C GLY A 7 -3.42 -12.85 12.97
N LEU A 8 -3.32 -12.19 11.81
CA LEU A 8 -2.82 -10.81 11.74
C LEU A 8 -3.80 -9.80 12.33
N VAL A 9 -5.11 -9.99 12.16
CA VAL A 9 -6.13 -9.17 12.84
C VAL A 9 -5.95 -9.22 14.36
N THR A 10 -5.78 -10.43 14.91
CA THR A 10 -5.56 -10.62 16.35
C THR A 10 -4.25 -9.98 16.81
N LEU A 11 -3.19 -10.11 16.02
CA LEU A 11 -1.90 -9.50 16.29
C LEU A 11 -2.00 -7.96 16.31
N MET A 12 -2.65 -7.36 15.32
CA MET A 12 -2.89 -5.92 15.24
C MET A 12 -3.68 -5.40 16.44
N LYS A 13 -4.78 -6.09 16.83
CA LYS A 13 -5.59 -5.70 17.98
C LYS A 13 -4.79 -5.77 19.30
N ARG A 14 -3.96 -6.81 19.47
CA ARG A 14 -3.09 -6.95 20.63
C ARG A 14 -2.05 -5.84 20.69
N TYR A 15 -1.44 -5.51 19.56
CA TYR A 15 -0.43 -4.46 19.47
C TYR A 15 -1.03 -3.06 19.69
N ALA A 16 -2.21 -2.81 19.16
CA ALA A 16 -2.94 -1.55 19.38
C ALA A 16 -3.12 -1.22 20.88
N GLY A 17 -3.40 -2.23 21.71
CA GLY A 17 -3.53 -2.05 23.17
C GLY A 17 -2.21 -1.78 23.91
N GLN A 18 -1.07 -1.78 23.22
CA GLN A 18 0.26 -1.50 23.80
C GLN A 18 0.81 -0.12 23.39
N ARG A 19 0.05 0.66 22.63
CA ARG A 19 0.46 1.96 22.08
C ARG A 19 -0.61 3.01 22.36
N ASP A 20 -0.20 4.09 23.03
CA ASP A 20 -1.09 5.22 23.37
C ASP A 20 -1.02 6.34 22.32
N ASP A 21 -0.04 6.27 21.40
CA ASP A 21 0.20 7.28 20.36
C ASP A 21 -0.53 7.00 19.03
N ILE A 22 -1.21 5.84 18.92
CA ILE A 22 -1.96 5.44 17.72
C ILE A 22 -3.36 4.93 18.07
N GLN A 23 -4.28 5.08 17.12
CA GLN A 23 -5.58 4.43 17.15
C GLN A 23 -5.67 3.44 15.98
N LEU A 24 -5.46 2.15 16.25
CA LEU A 24 -5.43 1.11 15.23
C LEU A 24 -6.70 0.27 15.23
N THR A 25 -7.50 0.39 14.17
CA THR A 25 -8.65 -0.50 13.89
C THR A 25 -8.21 -1.61 12.96
N ALA A 26 -8.49 -2.87 13.28
CA ALA A 26 -8.09 -4.01 12.47
C ALA A 26 -9.29 -4.73 11.85
N MET A 27 -9.29 -4.87 10.52
CA MET A 27 -10.32 -5.51 9.73
C MET A 27 -9.75 -6.72 8.96
N LEU A 28 -10.59 -7.74 8.74
CA LEU A 28 -10.22 -8.89 7.90
C LEU A 28 -10.61 -8.62 6.46
N GLY A 29 -9.65 -8.67 5.55
CA GLY A 29 -9.90 -8.51 4.10
C GLY A 29 -8.71 -8.99 3.28
N ASN A 30 -8.97 -9.84 2.32
CA ASN A 30 -7.97 -10.28 1.33
C ASN A 30 -7.88 -9.27 0.16
N VAL A 31 -7.19 -9.62 -0.91
CA VAL A 31 -6.87 -8.71 -2.04
C VAL A 31 -8.08 -7.88 -2.50
N GLU A 32 -9.21 -8.51 -2.85
CA GLU A 32 -10.40 -7.80 -3.37
C GLU A 32 -11.29 -7.24 -2.25
N THR A 33 -11.59 -8.04 -1.24
CA THR A 33 -12.38 -7.58 -0.09
C THR A 33 -11.63 -6.51 0.71
N GLY A 34 -10.29 -6.59 0.78
CA GLY A 34 -9.45 -5.60 1.40
C GLY A 34 -9.50 -4.24 0.68
N LEU A 35 -9.48 -4.26 -0.67
CA LEU A 35 -9.66 -3.03 -1.45
C LEU A 35 -11.05 -2.41 -1.24
N SER A 36 -12.10 -3.23 -1.20
CA SER A 36 -13.47 -2.74 -0.97
C SER A 36 -13.59 -2.07 0.41
N LEU A 37 -13.08 -2.71 1.46
CA LEU A 37 -13.02 -2.15 2.82
C LEU A 37 -12.20 -0.84 2.87
N ALA A 38 -11.06 -0.82 2.20
CA ALA A 38 -10.23 0.37 2.13
C ALA A 38 -11.00 1.54 1.50
N LYS A 39 -11.66 1.33 0.35
CA LYS A 39 -12.45 2.36 -0.32
C LYS A 39 -13.62 2.87 0.50
N GLU A 40 -14.24 2.00 1.27
CA GLU A 40 -15.37 2.38 2.15
C GLU A 40 -14.92 3.24 3.33
N HIS A 41 -13.74 2.97 3.88
CA HIS A 41 -13.35 3.50 5.18
C HIS A 41 -12.14 4.47 5.17
N TYR A 42 -11.37 4.60 4.07
CA TYR A 42 -10.11 5.36 4.07
C TYR A 42 -10.23 6.80 4.58
N ARG A 43 -11.39 7.45 4.39
CA ARG A 43 -11.63 8.83 4.84
C ARG A 43 -11.60 9.00 6.36
N ASN A 44 -11.71 7.91 7.11
CA ASN A 44 -11.71 7.91 8.58
C ASN A 44 -10.32 7.64 9.17
N TYR A 45 -9.30 7.49 8.32
CA TYR A 45 -7.96 7.10 8.75
C TYR A 45 -6.89 7.88 8.00
N ASP A 46 -5.76 8.10 8.67
CA ASP A 46 -4.60 8.79 8.09
C ASP A 46 -3.77 7.86 7.21
N ILE A 47 -3.64 6.60 7.62
CA ILE A 47 -2.79 5.59 6.96
C ILE A 47 -3.47 4.22 7.03
N ILE A 48 -3.27 3.40 6.00
CA ILE A 48 -3.65 1.99 6.01
C ILE A 48 -2.39 1.13 6.14
N ILE A 49 -2.45 0.12 7.03
CA ILE A 49 -1.42 -0.92 7.13
C ILE A 49 -2.03 -2.22 6.62
N SER A 50 -1.35 -2.88 5.69
CA SER A 50 -1.78 -4.17 5.15
C SER A 50 -0.56 -5.02 4.80
N ARG A 51 -0.73 -6.16 4.10
CA ARG A 51 0.37 -7.06 3.79
C ARG A 51 0.37 -7.49 2.32
N ALA A 52 1.57 -7.50 1.73
CA ALA A 52 1.90 -8.08 0.43
C ALA A 52 0.92 -7.64 -0.68
N ASN A 53 0.36 -8.59 -1.44
CA ASN A 53 -0.55 -8.29 -2.55
C ASN A 53 -1.79 -7.49 -2.12
N THR A 54 -2.29 -7.68 -0.91
CA THR A 54 -3.40 -6.89 -0.37
C THR A 54 -2.99 -5.43 -0.19
N ALA A 55 -1.81 -5.17 0.39
CA ALA A 55 -1.28 -3.82 0.53
C ALA A 55 -1.07 -3.16 -0.83
N SER A 56 -0.43 -3.86 -1.77
CA SER A 56 -0.19 -3.36 -3.14
C SER A 56 -1.49 -3.05 -3.90
N ARG A 57 -2.53 -3.85 -3.68
CA ARG A 57 -3.84 -3.64 -4.32
C ARG A 57 -4.57 -2.44 -3.73
N ILE A 58 -4.52 -2.29 -2.40
CA ILE A 58 -5.11 -1.15 -1.70
C ILE A 58 -4.41 0.15 -2.10
N ALA A 59 -3.08 0.17 -2.12
CA ALA A 59 -2.29 1.36 -2.47
C ALA A 59 -2.63 1.94 -3.86
N LYS A 60 -3.07 1.09 -4.80
CA LYS A 60 -3.52 1.54 -6.13
C LYS A 60 -4.95 2.06 -6.16
N GLY A 61 -5.71 1.90 -5.08
CA GLY A 61 -7.14 2.18 -5.07
C GLY A 61 -7.61 3.21 -4.06
N VAL A 62 -6.73 3.73 -3.20
CA VAL A 62 -7.03 4.78 -2.22
C VAL A 62 -5.96 5.87 -2.24
N PRO A 63 -6.30 7.13 -1.91
CA PRO A 63 -5.38 8.27 -1.97
C PRO A 63 -4.48 8.42 -0.73
N ILE A 64 -4.77 7.71 0.37
CA ILE A 64 -3.98 7.79 1.60
C ILE A 64 -2.81 6.81 1.57
N PRO A 65 -1.72 7.05 2.32
CA PRO A 65 -0.57 6.16 2.36
C PRO A 65 -0.94 4.75 2.82
N VAL A 66 -0.34 3.75 2.19
CA VAL A 66 -0.52 2.33 2.54
C VAL A 66 0.84 1.74 2.87
N ILE A 67 1.00 1.25 4.09
CA ILE A 67 2.23 0.61 4.56
C ILE A 67 2.08 -0.91 4.46
N ASP A 68 3.03 -1.53 3.77
CA ASP A 68 3.11 -2.99 3.68
C ASP A 68 3.88 -3.55 4.88
N ILE A 69 3.25 -4.50 5.59
CA ILE A 69 3.95 -5.33 6.57
C ILE A 69 4.81 -6.32 5.78
N GLY A 70 6.05 -5.99 5.57
CA GLY A 70 7.00 -6.79 4.80
C GLY A 70 7.15 -8.22 5.32
N ILE A 71 7.88 -9.02 4.57
CA ILE A 71 8.33 -10.35 5.02
C ILE A 71 9.69 -10.16 5.65
N ASP A 72 9.82 -10.49 6.94
CA ASP A 72 11.08 -10.45 7.66
C ASP A 72 11.81 -11.80 7.55
N TYR A 73 13.14 -11.74 7.68
CA TYR A 73 14.00 -12.93 7.79
C TYR A 73 13.60 -13.82 8.98
N TYR A 74 13.18 -13.21 10.09
CA TYR A 74 12.72 -13.94 11.27
C TYR A 74 11.44 -14.73 11.00
N ASP A 75 10.48 -14.13 10.29
CA ASP A 75 9.20 -14.79 9.90
C ASP A 75 9.47 -16.06 9.09
N VAL A 76 10.39 -15.96 8.10
CA VAL A 76 10.74 -17.08 7.24
C VAL A 76 11.56 -18.13 7.99
N LEU A 77 12.50 -17.72 8.85
CA LEU A 77 13.28 -18.62 9.68
C LEU A 77 12.38 -19.45 10.60
N LEU A 78 11.38 -18.83 11.22
CA LEU A 78 10.41 -19.52 12.09
C LEU A 78 9.61 -20.57 11.32
N CYS A 79 9.19 -20.27 10.10
CA CYS A 79 8.50 -21.22 9.23
C CYS A 79 9.41 -22.39 8.83
N LEU A 80 10.68 -22.10 8.46
CA LEU A 80 11.66 -23.15 8.13
C LEU A 80 11.93 -24.06 9.31
N LYS A 81 12.12 -23.52 10.51
CA LYS A 81 12.29 -24.33 11.73
C LYS A 81 11.06 -25.14 12.07
N THR A 82 9.88 -24.60 11.86
CA THR A 82 8.62 -25.35 12.02
C THR A 82 8.54 -26.51 11.04
N ALA A 83 8.90 -26.29 9.78
CA ALA A 83 8.92 -27.35 8.77
C ALA A 83 9.95 -28.44 9.07
N GLU A 84 11.17 -28.10 9.47
CA GLU A 84 12.19 -29.07 9.89
C GLU A 84 11.70 -29.97 11.03
N ASN A 85 10.97 -29.40 12.00
CA ASN A 85 10.44 -30.16 13.14
C ASN A 85 9.37 -31.19 12.74
N THR A 86 8.73 -31.05 11.56
CA THR A 86 7.79 -32.07 11.06
C THR A 86 8.48 -33.37 10.65
N LYS A 87 9.81 -33.35 10.44
CA LYS A 87 10.61 -34.48 9.95
C LYS A 87 10.09 -35.08 8.64
N THR A 88 9.37 -34.30 7.85
CA THR A 88 8.81 -34.69 6.55
C THR A 88 9.54 -33.95 5.44
N LYS A 89 9.47 -34.49 4.21
CA LYS A 89 9.96 -33.75 3.03
C LYS A 89 9.11 -32.49 2.83
N PHE A 90 9.74 -31.32 2.86
CA PHE A 90 9.05 -30.06 2.70
C PHE A 90 9.67 -29.20 1.60
N ALA A 91 8.91 -28.24 1.11
CA ALA A 91 9.34 -27.23 0.14
C ALA A 91 8.88 -25.83 0.57
N VAL A 92 9.49 -24.80 -0.01
CA VAL A 92 9.02 -23.41 0.06
C VAL A 92 8.39 -23.05 -1.29
N LEU A 93 7.17 -22.54 -1.27
CA LEU A 93 6.43 -22.13 -2.45
C LEU A 93 5.84 -20.73 -2.24
N GLY A 94 6.22 -19.77 -3.05
CA GLY A 94 5.66 -18.42 -2.94
C GLY A 94 6.21 -17.44 -3.96
N PHE A 95 5.80 -16.20 -3.82
CA PHE A 95 6.30 -15.11 -4.64
C PHE A 95 7.78 -14.79 -4.33
N ARG A 96 8.40 -14.03 -5.22
CA ARG A 96 9.84 -13.73 -5.17
C ARG A 96 10.28 -13.13 -3.83
N SER A 97 9.45 -12.34 -3.16
CA SER A 97 9.73 -11.78 -1.83
C SER A 97 10.02 -12.85 -0.79
N LEU A 98 9.16 -13.88 -0.69
CA LEU A 98 9.38 -15.02 0.20
C LEU A 98 10.59 -15.85 -0.22
N THR A 99 10.65 -16.23 -1.50
CA THR A 99 11.63 -17.23 -1.97
C THR A 99 13.07 -16.69 -1.96
N THR A 100 13.26 -15.38 -2.15
CA THR A 100 14.58 -14.75 -2.05
C THR A 100 15.12 -14.84 -0.62
N ILE A 101 14.29 -14.51 0.38
CA ILE A 101 14.66 -14.60 1.80
C ILE A 101 14.91 -16.05 2.19
N ALA A 102 14.03 -16.97 1.80
CA ALA A 102 14.18 -18.39 2.08
C ALA A 102 15.50 -18.96 1.52
N LYS A 103 15.84 -18.62 0.27
CA LYS A 103 17.12 -19.02 -0.34
C LYS A 103 18.32 -18.52 0.47
N SER A 104 18.30 -17.26 0.89
CA SER A 104 19.37 -16.67 1.70
C SER A 104 19.55 -17.41 3.02
N ILE A 105 18.45 -17.67 3.74
CA ILE A 105 18.49 -18.38 5.02
C ILE A 105 18.97 -19.83 4.82
N CYS A 106 18.40 -20.55 3.86
CA CYS A 106 18.75 -21.95 3.60
C CYS A 106 20.21 -22.10 3.20
N ASN A 107 20.77 -21.17 2.42
CA ASN A 107 22.18 -21.18 2.06
C ASN A 107 23.11 -20.98 3.27
N VAL A 108 22.77 -20.05 4.17
CA VAL A 108 23.56 -19.76 5.37
C VAL A 108 23.48 -20.92 6.37
N LEU A 109 22.28 -21.42 6.64
CA LEU A 109 22.03 -22.44 7.66
C LEU A 109 22.18 -23.87 7.12
N LYS A 110 22.50 -24.05 5.82
CA LYS A 110 22.60 -25.36 5.16
C LYS A 110 21.35 -26.22 5.31
N ILE A 111 20.16 -25.61 5.26
CA ILE A 111 18.89 -26.31 5.32
C ILE A 111 18.60 -26.92 3.94
N PRO A 112 18.53 -28.26 3.81
CA PRO A 112 18.23 -28.93 2.54
C PRO A 112 16.74 -28.82 2.24
N THR A 113 16.36 -27.87 1.38
CA THR A 113 14.96 -27.74 0.93
C THR A 113 14.88 -27.18 -0.48
N ASP A 114 13.85 -27.56 -1.19
CA ASP A 114 13.55 -27.04 -2.52
C ASP A 114 12.69 -25.78 -2.43
N ILE A 115 13.04 -24.76 -3.23
CA ILE A 115 12.41 -23.45 -3.18
C ILE A 115 11.89 -23.08 -4.57
N PHE A 116 10.58 -22.92 -4.67
CA PHE A 116 9.85 -22.65 -5.90
C PHE A 116 9.24 -21.27 -5.89
N SER A 117 9.63 -20.45 -6.88
CA SER A 117 9.04 -19.13 -7.06
C SER A 117 7.88 -19.20 -8.05
N ILE A 118 6.80 -18.50 -7.74
CA ILE A 118 5.65 -18.31 -8.61
C ILE A 118 5.50 -16.83 -8.97
N ASN A 119 4.95 -16.56 -10.15
CA ASN A 119 4.63 -15.21 -10.61
C ASN A 119 3.12 -14.95 -10.60
N THR A 120 2.32 -16.01 -10.71
CA THR A 120 0.86 -15.93 -10.76
C THR A 120 0.21 -16.92 -9.80
N THR A 121 -1.02 -16.63 -9.41
CA THR A 121 -1.82 -17.51 -8.54
C THR A 121 -2.10 -18.87 -9.21
N SER A 122 -2.30 -18.90 -10.53
CA SER A 122 -2.58 -20.12 -11.28
C SER A 122 -1.40 -21.09 -11.31
N GLU A 123 -0.17 -20.60 -11.31
CA GLU A 123 1.04 -21.43 -11.23
C GLU A 123 1.12 -22.22 -9.91
N ALA A 124 0.59 -21.65 -8.82
CA ALA A 124 0.66 -22.26 -7.50
C ALA A 124 -0.03 -23.63 -7.44
N SER A 125 -1.22 -23.74 -7.99
CA SER A 125 -2.00 -25.00 -7.96
C SER A 125 -1.29 -26.11 -8.73
N SER A 126 -0.89 -25.83 -9.98
CA SER A 126 -0.17 -26.80 -10.82
C SER A 126 1.15 -27.25 -10.20
N LEU A 127 1.86 -26.36 -9.51
CA LEU A 127 3.12 -26.70 -8.87
C LEU A 127 2.89 -27.53 -7.59
N LEU A 128 1.84 -27.22 -6.83
CA LEU A 128 1.46 -28.01 -5.66
C LEU A 128 1.08 -29.47 -6.00
N ASP A 129 0.37 -29.68 -7.12
CA ASP A 129 0.06 -31.02 -7.60
C ASP A 129 1.33 -31.83 -7.91
N LYS A 130 2.29 -31.21 -8.61
CA LYS A 130 3.61 -31.83 -8.88
C LYS A 130 4.39 -32.13 -7.60
N LEU A 131 4.37 -31.21 -6.63
CA LEU A 131 5.04 -31.42 -5.34
C LEU A 131 4.44 -32.59 -4.59
N LYS A 132 3.11 -32.76 -4.63
CA LYS A 132 2.42 -33.91 -4.05
C LYS A 132 2.86 -35.24 -4.68
N GLU A 133 2.93 -35.29 -6.01
CA GLU A 133 3.41 -36.45 -6.75
C GLU A 133 4.86 -36.82 -6.43
N GLN A 134 5.72 -35.78 -6.18
CA GLN A 134 7.11 -35.92 -5.79
C GLN A 134 7.30 -36.30 -4.30
N GLY A 135 6.21 -36.50 -3.57
CA GLY A 135 6.23 -36.99 -2.18
C GLY A 135 6.45 -35.90 -1.13
N TYR A 136 6.30 -34.60 -1.47
CA TYR A 136 6.33 -33.54 -0.47
C TYR A 136 5.09 -33.65 0.42
N LYS A 137 5.29 -33.59 1.74
CA LYS A 137 4.22 -33.67 2.74
C LYS A 137 3.89 -32.31 3.36
N THR A 138 4.85 -31.38 3.32
CA THR A 138 4.73 -30.05 3.94
C THR A 138 5.15 -28.98 2.93
N VAL A 139 4.48 -27.84 2.94
CA VAL A 139 4.85 -26.67 2.14
C VAL A 139 4.78 -25.40 2.97
N ILE A 140 5.84 -24.62 2.97
CA ILE A 140 5.83 -23.25 3.50
C ILE A 140 5.33 -22.33 2.38
N CYS A 141 4.27 -21.55 2.65
CA CYS A 141 3.66 -20.72 1.62
C CYS A 141 2.96 -19.48 2.21
N ASP A 142 2.61 -18.55 1.34
CA ASP A 142 1.71 -17.43 1.66
C ASP A 142 0.22 -17.85 1.59
N THR A 143 -0.68 -16.87 1.74
CA THR A 143 -2.13 -17.13 1.80
C THR A 143 -2.73 -17.72 0.54
N VAL A 144 -2.13 -17.45 -0.63
CA VAL A 144 -2.68 -17.88 -1.92
C VAL A 144 -2.58 -19.41 -2.11
N PRO A 145 -1.39 -20.04 -2.01
CA PRO A 145 -1.28 -21.49 -2.13
C PRO A 145 -1.83 -22.26 -0.92
N TYR A 146 -2.00 -21.60 0.23
CA TYR A 146 -2.35 -22.25 1.50
C TYR A 146 -3.62 -23.09 1.43
N ASN A 147 -4.71 -22.52 0.91
CA ASN A 147 -5.98 -23.20 0.86
C ASN A 147 -5.96 -24.41 -0.10
N TYR A 148 -5.30 -24.27 -1.24
CA TYR A 148 -5.18 -25.36 -2.20
C TYR A 148 -4.30 -26.49 -1.68
N ALA A 149 -3.16 -26.17 -1.04
CA ALA A 149 -2.30 -27.19 -0.42
C ALA A 149 -3.07 -28.03 0.60
N LYS A 150 -3.90 -27.39 1.44
CA LYS A 150 -4.76 -28.06 2.40
C LYS A 150 -5.80 -28.96 1.71
N LEU A 151 -6.40 -28.51 0.62
CA LEU A 151 -7.40 -29.26 -0.14
C LEU A 151 -6.83 -30.56 -0.71
N ILE A 152 -5.60 -30.50 -1.26
CA ILE A 152 -4.96 -31.68 -1.86
C ILE A 152 -4.24 -32.59 -0.84
N GLY A 153 -4.24 -32.22 0.45
CA GLY A 153 -3.67 -33.05 1.53
C GLY A 153 -2.16 -32.85 1.75
N ILE A 154 -1.57 -31.76 1.27
CA ILE A 154 -0.24 -31.28 1.71
C ILE A 154 -0.47 -30.42 2.96
N THR A 155 0.37 -30.58 3.99
CA THR A 155 0.32 -29.75 5.19
C THR A 155 0.91 -28.36 4.91
N PRO A 156 0.11 -27.28 4.85
CA PRO A 156 0.66 -25.97 4.63
C PRO A 156 1.11 -25.31 5.93
N ILE A 157 2.29 -24.71 5.92
CA ILE A 157 2.78 -23.79 6.95
C ILE A 157 2.63 -22.38 6.39
N LEU A 158 1.67 -21.63 6.94
CA LEU A 158 1.42 -20.26 6.49
C LEU A 158 2.52 -19.34 6.98
N LEU A 159 3.11 -18.58 6.06
CA LEU A 159 3.99 -17.47 6.43
C LEU A 159 3.17 -16.35 7.09
N THR A 160 3.31 -16.21 8.39
CA THR A 160 2.63 -15.20 9.20
C THR A 160 3.61 -14.08 9.58
N SER A 161 3.09 -12.87 9.82
CA SER A 161 3.89 -11.78 10.34
C SER A 161 4.13 -11.95 11.83
N SER A 162 5.35 -11.69 12.26
CA SER A 162 5.71 -11.58 13.67
C SER A 162 5.22 -10.26 14.28
N MET A 163 5.36 -10.14 15.59
CA MET A 163 5.13 -8.88 16.30
C MET A 163 6.14 -7.81 15.86
N GLU A 164 7.37 -8.22 15.60
CA GLU A 164 8.47 -7.37 15.15
C GLU A 164 8.18 -6.74 13.78
N SER A 165 7.72 -7.55 12.82
CA SER A 165 7.33 -7.08 11.48
C SER A 165 6.15 -6.08 11.56
N LEU A 166 5.17 -6.37 12.41
CA LEU A 166 4.05 -5.44 12.63
C LEU A 166 4.51 -4.15 13.28
N LYS A 167 5.36 -4.23 14.31
CA LYS A 167 5.93 -3.06 14.98
C LYS A 167 6.66 -2.16 14.00
N ALA A 168 7.54 -2.71 13.20
CA ALA A 168 8.28 -1.96 12.18
C ALA A 168 7.34 -1.24 11.20
N ALA A 169 6.28 -1.91 10.75
CA ALA A 169 5.29 -1.30 9.84
C ALA A 169 4.50 -0.17 10.52
N VAL A 170 4.13 -0.32 11.79
CA VAL A 170 3.45 0.74 12.55
C VAL A 170 4.39 1.91 12.80
N ASP A 171 5.63 1.68 13.18
CA ASP A 171 6.62 2.75 13.38
C ASP A 171 6.87 3.51 12.07
N GLN A 172 6.94 2.80 10.93
CA GLN A 172 6.99 3.43 9.61
C GLN A 172 5.73 4.26 9.31
N ALA A 173 4.54 3.77 9.66
CA ALA A 173 3.30 4.50 9.49
C ALA A 173 3.30 5.80 10.29
N VAL A 174 3.70 5.76 11.56
CA VAL A 174 3.83 6.95 12.42
C VAL A 174 4.82 7.94 11.83
N TYR A 175 5.99 7.48 11.40
CA TYR A 175 6.99 8.32 10.74
C TYR A 175 6.46 8.97 9.46
N THR A 176 5.78 8.20 8.62
CA THR A 176 5.17 8.69 7.38
C THR A 176 4.12 9.77 7.69
N TRP A 177 3.26 9.53 8.67
CA TRP A 177 2.25 10.51 9.09
C TRP A 177 2.88 11.80 9.62
N GLN A 178 3.90 11.70 10.49
CA GLN A 178 4.61 12.85 11.02
C GLN A 178 5.25 13.68 9.89
N THR A 179 5.94 13.01 8.97
CA THR A 179 6.59 13.67 7.83
C THR A 179 5.59 14.41 6.95
N HIS A 180 4.45 13.78 6.65
CA HIS A 180 3.39 14.43 5.86
C HIS A 180 2.79 15.62 6.60
N ARG A 181 2.48 15.46 7.87
CA ARG A 181 1.95 16.55 8.71
C ARG A 181 2.91 17.73 8.77
N ASP A 182 4.21 17.49 8.99
CA ASP A 182 5.21 18.54 9.12
C ASP A 182 5.45 19.24 7.78
N LEU A 183 5.41 18.48 6.65
CA LEU A 183 5.44 19.04 5.31
C LEU A 183 4.22 19.94 5.06
N TYR A 184 3.01 19.47 5.37
CA TYR A 184 1.79 20.26 5.21
C TYR A 184 1.79 21.50 6.09
N HIS A 185 2.27 21.40 7.33
CA HIS A 185 2.42 22.53 8.20
C HIS A 185 3.41 23.55 7.62
N SER A 186 4.57 23.09 7.14
CA SER A 186 5.58 23.97 6.51
C SER A 186 5.04 24.66 5.25
N LEU A 187 4.29 23.93 4.41
CA LEU A 187 3.63 24.49 3.23
C LEU A 187 2.55 25.51 3.61
N SER A 188 1.80 25.30 4.68
CA SER A 188 0.77 26.23 5.17
C SER A 188 1.35 27.53 5.73
N LEU A 189 2.57 27.48 6.29
CA LEU A 189 3.29 28.67 6.77
C LEU A 189 3.86 29.52 5.63
N MET A 190 3.99 28.97 4.43
CA MET A 190 4.39 29.71 3.23
C MET A 190 3.20 30.51 2.67
N HIS A 191 2.77 31.54 3.39
CA HIS A 191 1.57 32.35 3.15
C HIS A 191 1.41 32.94 1.74
N ALA A 192 2.43 32.89 0.91
CA ALA A 192 2.40 33.41 -0.47
C ALA A 192 1.93 32.38 -1.51
N ASN A 193 1.84 31.10 -1.16
CA ASN A 193 1.58 30.03 -2.13
C ASN A 193 0.25 29.32 -1.85
N ARG A 194 -0.65 29.39 -2.81
CA ARG A 194 -1.94 28.66 -2.77
C ARG A 194 -1.75 27.32 -3.48
N PHE A 195 -1.95 26.22 -2.75
CA PHE A 195 -1.81 24.88 -3.26
C PHE A 195 -3.11 24.08 -3.16
N LEU A 196 -3.30 23.22 -4.13
CA LEU A 196 -4.28 22.14 -4.11
C LEU A 196 -3.57 20.87 -4.52
N VAL A 197 -3.63 19.83 -3.68
CA VAL A 197 -3.05 18.51 -3.95
C VAL A 197 -4.18 17.53 -4.18
N LEU A 198 -4.20 16.92 -5.37
CA LEU A 198 -5.20 15.94 -5.75
C LEU A 198 -4.56 14.57 -5.97
N SER A 199 -5.31 13.50 -5.67
CA SER A 199 -5.00 12.17 -6.12
C SER A 199 -5.11 12.08 -7.65
N ARG A 200 -4.62 11.00 -8.26
CA ARG A 200 -4.85 10.74 -9.70
C ARG A 200 -6.32 10.59 -10.07
N THR A 201 -7.18 10.27 -9.10
CA THR A 201 -8.64 10.20 -9.28
C THR A 201 -9.34 11.54 -9.07
N GLY A 202 -8.59 12.60 -8.74
CA GLY A 202 -9.10 13.94 -8.55
C GLY A 202 -9.68 14.22 -7.15
N GLU A 203 -9.46 13.33 -6.18
CA GLU A 203 -9.84 13.57 -4.80
C GLU A 203 -8.84 14.52 -4.12
N CYS A 204 -9.35 15.48 -3.37
CA CYS A 204 -8.52 16.43 -2.63
C CYS A 204 -7.82 15.72 -1.47
N ILE A 205 -6.47 15.71 -1.51
CA ILE A 205 -5.62 15.21 -0.44
C ILE A 205 -5.31 16.34 0.54
N TYR A 206 -5.01 17.54 0.01
CA TYR A 206 -4.65 18.71 0.81
C TYR A 206 -4.90 19.99 0.03
N THR A 207 -5.27 21.05 0.74
CA THR A 207 -5.37 22.41 0.17
C THR A 207 -5.05 23.48 1.19
N THR A 208 -4.46 24.58 0.72
CA THR A 208 -4.30 25.85 1.46
C THR A 208 -5.36 26.87 1.07
N LEU A 209 -6.28 26.51 0.19
CA LEU A 209 -7.36 27.38 -0.27
C LEU A 209 -8.56 27.25 0.66
N GLU A 210 -9.32 28.32 0.79
CA GLU A 210 -10.66 28.30 1.38
C GLU A 210 -11.61 27.47 0.52
N ASP A 211 -12.56 26.77 1.12
CA ASP A 211 -13.50 25.87 0.42
C ASP A 211 -14.28 26.55 -0.71
N GLU A 212 -14.61 27.84 -0.53
CA GLU A 212 -15.28 28.67 -1.55
C GLU A 212 -14.49 28.79 -2.85
N ILE A 213 -13.16 28.62 -2.79
CA ILE A 213 -12.24 28.67 -3.93
C ILE A 213 -11.78 27.26 -4.32
N ALA A 214 -11.48 26.42 -3.34
CA ALA A 214 -10.95 25.07 -3.55
C ALA A 214 -11.92 24.17 -4.32
N VAL A 215 -13.19 24.12 -3.90
CA VAL A 215 -14.20 23.23 -4.48
C VAL A 215 -14.47 23.55 -5.96
N PRO A 216 -14.72 24.81 -6.37
CA PRO A 216 -14.91 25.15 -7.78
C PRO A 216 -13.66 24.94 -8.64
N ILE A 217 -12.46 25.17 -8.08
CA ILE A 217 -11.19 24.89 -8.79
C ILE A 217 -11.04 23.40 -9.00
N GLN A 218 -11.22 22.59 -7.95
CA GLN A 218 -11.14 21.13 -8.04
C GLN A 218 -12.09 20.57 -9.11
N ALA A 219 -13.34 21.04 -9.14
CA ALA A 219 -14.32 20.61 -10.14
C ALA A 219 -13.87 20.89 -11.59
N LYS A 220 -13.21 22.04 -11.83
CA LYS A 220 -12.67 22.36 -13.15
C LYS A 220 -11.41 21.58 -13.50
N LEU A 221 -10.57 21.26 -12.51
CA LEU A 221 -9.36 20.47 -12.69
C LEU A 221 -9.65 19.01 -13.05
N GLN A 222 -10.83 18.47 -12.74
CA GLN A 222 -11.22 17.12 -13.14
C GLN A 222 -11.05 16.86 -14.64
N ASN A 223 -11.37 17.83 -15.49
CA ASN A 223 -11.23 17.72 -16.94
C ASN A 223 -9.76 17.76 -17.43
N GLU A 224 -8.85 18.26 -16.61
CA GLU A 224 -7.41 18.41 -16.94
C GLU A 224 -6.55 17.31 -16.30
N LEU A 225 -7.10 16.48 -15.43
CA LEU A 225 -6.34 15.49 -14.64
C LEU A 225 -5.56 14.51 -15.50
N GLU A 226 -6.20 13.94 -16.53
CA GLU A 226 -5.54 12.97 -17.41
C GLU A 226 -4.28 13.56 -18.07
N GLN A 227 -4.37 14.81 -18.47
CA GLN A 227 -3.25 15.51 -19.09
C GLN A 227 -2.16 15.88 -18.08
N CYS A 228 -2.53 16.19 -16.83
CA CYS A 228 -1.59 16.45 -15.75
C CYS A 228 -0.87 15.18 -15.27
N CYS A 229 -1.47 14.01 -15.48
CA CYS A 229 -0.86 12.70 -15.15
C CYS A 229 0.26 12.28 -16.12
N THR A 230 0.55 13.02 -17.18
CA THR A 230 1.59 12.66 -18.16
C THR A 230 3.02 12.99 -17.71
N GLY A 231 3.21 13.48 -16.49
CA GLY A 231 4.53 13.76 -15.91
C GLY A 231 5.19 15.07 -16.37
N ARG A 232 4.57 15.84 -17.27
CA ARG A 232 5.07 17.14 -17.70
C ARG A 232 4.48 18.25 -16.82
N LYS A 233 5.32 19.18 -16.36
CA LYS A 233 4.86 20.43 -15.76
C LYS A 233 3.97 21.15 -16.75
N ARG A 234 2.73 21.44 -16.38
CA ARG A 234 1.79 22.20 -17.21
C ARG A 234 1.39 23.47 -16.50
N SER A 235 1.26 24.55 -17.29
CA SER A 235 0.72 25.82 -16.83
C SER A 235 -0.45 26.20 -17.73
N PHE A 236 -1.57 26.54 -17.11
CA PHE A 236 -2.81 26.92 -17.79
C PHE A 236 -3.63 27.86 -16.92
N PHE A 237 -4.70 28.42 -17.48
CA PHE A 237 -5.57 29.34 -16.77
C PHE A 237 -6.96 28.73 -16.62
N ILE A 238 -7.56 28.99 -15.45
CA ILE A 238 -8.97 28.68 -15.21
C ILE A 238 -9.65 29.92 -14.66
N THR A 239 -10.96 30.06 -14.95
CA THR A 239 -11.79 31.13 -14.40
C THR A 239 -12.80 30.55 -13.43
N VAL A 240 -12.80 31.05 -12.20
CA VAL A 240 -13.73 30.68 -11.14
C VAL A 240 -14.28 31.96 -10.53
N ASN A 241 -15.59 32.04 -10.36
CA ASN A 241 -16.30 33.18 -9.76
C ASN A 241 -15.87 34.54 -10.38
N ASN A 242 -15.78 34.61 -11.71
CA ASN A 242 -15.31 35.79 -12.46
C ASN A 242 -13.85 36.20 -12.17
N GLN A 243 -13.07 35.39 -11.49
CA GLN A 243 -11.65 35.60 -11.25
C GLN A 243 -10.83 34.60 -12.04
N MET A 244 -9.79 35.05 -12.72
CA MET A 244 -8.83 34.19 -13.43
C MET A 244 -7.73 33.74 -12.48
N TYR A 245 -7.38 32.45 -12.58
CA TYR A 245 -6.28 31.83 -11.83
C TYR A 245 -5.30 31.18 -12.80
N SER A 246 -4.02 31.45 -12.59
CA SER A 246 -2.92 30.73 -13.21
C SER A 246 -2.66 29.47 -12.41
N ILE A 247 -2.69 28.32 -13.06
CA ILE A 247 -2.47 27.01 -12.46
C ILE A 247 -1.18 26.42 -13.02
N THR A 248 -0.32 25.94 -12.14
CA THR A 248 0.85 25.14 -12.53
C THR A 248 0.77 23.77 -11.85
N SER A 249 0.77 22.70 -12.65
CA SER A 249 0.71 21.34 -12.13
C SER A 249 2.08 20.66 -12.08
N HIS A 250 2.27 19.85 -11.05
CA HIS A 250 3.41 18.97 -10.85
C HIS A 250 2.92 17.60 -10.46
N LEU A 251 3.24 16.58 -11.29
CA LEU A 251 3.03 15.19 -10.91
C LEU A 251 4.18 14.74 -9.99
N VAL A 252 3.82 14.21 -8.83
CA VAL A 252 4.71 13.46 -7.94
C VAL A 252 4.34 12.00 -8.09
N ASP A 253 5.26 11.21 -8.65
CA ASP A 253 5.06 9.78 -8.92
C ASP A 253 6.17 8.99 -8.21
N GLU A 254 5.89 8.61 -6.98
CA GLU A 254 6.78 7.79 -6.16
C GLU A 254 6.23 6.37 -6.05
N THR A 255 7.08 5.43 -5.66
CA THR A 255 6.77 3.99 -5.66
C THR A 255 5.54 3.59 -4.83
N LEU A 256 5.13 4.41 -3.87
CA LEU A 256 4.02 4.11 -2.95
C LEU A 256 2.87 5.12 -3.00
N SER A 257 3.08 6.28 -3.61
CA SER A 257 2.05 7.32 -3.70
C SER A 257 2.21 8.14 -4.97
N SER A 258 1.10 8.44 -5.62
CA SER A 258 1.09 9.27 -6.80
C SER A 258 0.00 10.33 -6.67
N TYR A 259 0.42 11.59 -6.70
CA TYR A 259 -0.47 12.73 -6.57
C TYR A 259 -0.01 13.90 -7.43
N ILE A 260 -0.90 14.88 -7.64
CA ILE A 260 -0.63 16.05 -8.44
C ILE A 260 -0.71 17.28 -7.53
N ILE A 261 0.35 18.08 -7.51
CA ILE A 261 0.38 19.37 -6.82
C ILE A 261 0.01 20.44 -7.82
N PHE A 262 -1.03 21.20 -7.54
CA PHE A 262 -1.42 22.39 -8.28
C PHE A 262 -1.03 23.63 -7.48
N HIS A 263 -0.14 24.43 -8.05
CA HIS A 263 0.16 25.74 -7.55
C HIS A 263 -0.80 26.75 -8.20
N ILE A 264 -1.49 27.54 -7.39
CA ILE A 264 -2.61 28.37 -7.83
C ILE A 264 -2.30 29.82 -7.49
N MET A 265 -2.20 30.66 -8.50
CA MET A 265 -2.00 32.10 -8.35
C MET A 265 -3.19 32.86 -8.94
N ARG A 266 -3.67 33.86 -8.22
CA ARG A 266 -4.64 34.80 -8.78
C ARG A 266 -3.98 35.58 -9.90
N SER A 267 -4.59 35.58 -11.10
CA SER A 267 -4.10 36.37 -12.23
C SER A 267 -4.58 37.81 -12.08
N GLU A 268 -3.66 38.75 -12.26
CA GLU A 268 -3.96 40.18 -12.31
C GLU A 268 -4.41 40.62 -13.73
N ILE A 269 -4.37 39.71 -14.71
CA ILE A 269 -4.77 40.00 -16.09
C ILE A 269 -6.31 40.14 -16.13
N PRO A 270 -6.85 41.29 -16.56
CA PRO A 270 -8.29 41.48 -16.69
C PRO A 270 -8.88 40.51 -17.70
N LEU A 271 -10.06 39.93 -17.41
CA LEU A 271 -10.81 38.99 -18.28
C LEU A 271 -11.02 39.52 -19.71
N ALA A 272 -10.98 40.83 -19.92
CA ALA A 272 -11.12 41.44 -21.23
C ALA A 272 -10.02 41.08 -22.25
N TYR A 273 -8.86 40.61 -21.80
CA TYR A 273 -7.71 40.24 -22.66
C TYR A 273 -7.60 38.73 -22.93
N SER A 274 -8.49 37.92 -22.41
CA SER A 274 -8.43 36.45 -22.57
C SER A 274 -9.15 35.91 -23.80
N LYS A 275 -9.58 36.75 -24.74
CA LYS A 275 -10.35 36.37 -25.97
C LYS A 275 -9.48 36.38 -27.24
N TYR A 276 -8.18 36.21 -27.14
CA TYR A 276 -7.32 36.06 -28.32
C TYR A 276 -6.40 34.84 -28.19
#